data_54638d96b5164077c192867660ad9a02
#
_entry.id   54638d96b5164077c192867660ad9a02
#
_cell.length_a   1.000
_cell.length_b   1.000
_cell.length_c   1.000
_cell.angle_alpha   90.00
_cell.angle_beta   90.00
_cell.angle_gamma   90.00
#
_symmetry.space_group_name_H-M   'P 1'
#
loop_
_entity.id
_entity.type
_entity.pdbx_description
1 polymer ?
#
loop_
_entity_poly.entity_id
_entity_poly.type
_entity_poly.pdbx_seq_one_letter_code
_entity_poly.pdbx_strand_id
1 'polypeptide(L)'
;MKTPLIGICRHRLVTDGQGVTTLVAFHGCPLRCKYCLNAQCLRSDGVWRQLTVQEILDEVMVDDLYFQATNGGITFGGGEPLLRSDEIVDFCKRRPMEWRIYVETSLNVEQWALETVAPYVDHYFIDVKDMNPDIYRRYTSIDNSRVVENLRWLADHVDLEKVTIRLPHIPDYNTQADMAKSRKQLEAMGFTDFDCFDYITPHEAR
;
A
#
# COMPACT_ATOMS: atom_id res chain seq x y z
N MET A 1 -6.78 -2.31 21.31
CA MET A 1 -5.37 -1.84 21.33
C MET A 1 -5.30 -0.52 20.58
N LYS A 2 -4.33 0.37 20.85
CA LYS A 2 -4.13 1.60 20.06
C LYS A 2 -3.09 1.36 18.98
N THR A 3 -3.38 1.84 17.78
CA THR A 3 -2.55 1.69 16.58
C THR A 3 -1.84 3.00 16.26
N PRO A 4 -0.52 3.01 16.09
CA PRO A 4 0.22 4.22 15.75
C PRO A 4 0.00 4.59 14.27
N LEU A 5 -0.34 5.86 14.04
CA LEU A 5 -0.55 6.45 12.72
C LEU A 5 0.48 7.55 12.45
N ILE A 6 0.83 7.74 11.19
CA ILE A 6 1.58 8.92 10.72
C ILE A 6 0.65 10.02 10.22
N GLY A 7 -0.63 9.70 9.95
CA GLY A 7 -1.65 10.66 9.56
C GLY A 7 -2.93 10.02 9.07
N ILE A 8 -3.96 10.86 8.94
CA ILE A 8 -5.18 10.58 8.17
C ILE A 8 -5.30 11.70 7.14
N CYS A 9 -5.26 11.35 5.86
CA CYS A 9 -5.33 12.31 4.75
C CYS A 9 -6.66 12.14 4.02
N ARG A 10 -7.55 13.11 4.21
CA ARG A 10 -8.92 13.07 3.72
C ARG A 10 -9.05 13.64 2.31
N HIS A 11 -10.13 13.27 1.63
CA HIS A 11 -10.55 13.80 0.33
C HIS A 11 -9.48 13.65 -0.76
N ARG A 12 -8.87 12.47 -0.82
CA ARG A 12 -7.95 12.14 -1.92
C ARG A 12 -8.77 11.77 -3.16
N LEU A 13 -8.30 12.20 -4.31
CA LEU A 13 -8.99 12.00 -5.58
C LEU A 13 -8.09 11.21 -6.53
N VAL A 14 -8.59 10.07 -7.01
CA VAL A 14 -8.02 9.25 -8.12
C VAL A 14 -6.64 8.62 -7.84
N THR A 15 -5.93 8.99 -6.79
CA THR A 15 -4.54 8.55 -6.57
C THR A 15 -4.41 7.16 -5.93
N ASP A 16 -5.38 6.80 -5.10
CA ASP A 16 -5.29 5.62 -4.22
C ASP A 16 -6.64 4.91 -4.05
N GLY A 17 -7.47 4.97 -5.09
CA GLY A 17 -8.77 4.32 -5.17
C GLY A 17 -9.73 5.02 -6.11
N GLN A 18 -10.89 4.45 -6.29
CA GLN A 18 -11.98 5.05 -7.07
C GLN A 18 -12.74 6.07 -6.22
N GLY A 19 -13.19 7.16 -6.83
CA GLY A 19 -13.96 8.19 -6.16
C GLY A 19 -13.16 9.00 -5.15
N VAL A 20 -13.82 9.48 -4.10
CA VAL A 20 -13.16 10.15 -2.97
C VAL A 20 -12.70 9.10 -1.98
N THR A 21 -11.42 9.14 -1.61
CA THR A 21 -10.87 8.25 -0.60
C THR A 21 -10.29 9.02 0.59
N THR A 22 -10.17 8.34 1.72
CA THR A 22 -9.42 8.83 2.89
C THR A 22 -8.31 7.82 3.19
N LEU A 23 -7.06 8.30 3.13
CA LEU A 23 -5.89 7.50 3.48
C LEU A 23 -5.72 7.45 5.00
N VAL A 24 -5.76 6.25 5.56
CA VAL A 24 -5.34 5.95 6.92
C VAL A 24 -3.90 5.44 6.86
N ALA A 25 -2.97 6.30 7.24
CA ALA A 25 -1.54 6.05 7.08
C ALA A 25 -0.93 5.51 8.38
N PHE A 26 -0.57 4.22 8.39
CA PHE A 26 0.02 3.53 9.54
C PHE A 26 1.51 3.85 9.70
N HIS A 27 1.94 3.85 10.95
CA HIS A 27 3.35 3.90 11.34
C HIS A 27 3.95 2.50 11.36
N GLY A 28 5.20 2.39 10.89
CA GLY A 28 5.95 1.14 10.79
C GLY A 28 6.05 0.62 9.37
N CYS A 29 7.25 0.22 8.95
CA CYS A 29 7.52 -0.39 7.65
C CYS A 29 8.74 -1.31 7.78
N PRO A 30 8.75 -2.50 7.16
CA PRO A 30 9.93 -3.36 7.16
C PRO A 30 11.05 -2.80 6.25
N LEU A 31 10.69 -2.01 5.22
CA LEU A 31 11.64 -1.48 4.26
C LEU A 31 12.36 -0.22 4.77
N ARG A 32 13.52 0.08 4.12
CA ARG A 32 14.33 1.27 4.34
C ARG A 32 14.63 1.95 3.00
N CYS A 33 13.54 2.21 2.22
CA CYS A 33 13.64 2.82 0.90
C CYS A 33 14.39 4.14 0.95
N LYS A 34 15.35 4.33 0.04
CA LYS A 34 16.25 5.50 0.04
C LYS A 34 15.53 6.82 -0.23
N TYR A 35 14.45 6.78 -1.01
CA TYR A 35 13.62 7.95 -1.36
C TYR A 35 12.22 7.85 -0.75
N CYS A 36 12.12 7.29 0.48
CA CYS A 36 10.82 7.12 1.14
C CYS A 36 10.15 8.48 1.42
N LEU A 37 8.97 8.70 0.82
CA LEU A 37 8.17 9.91 1.05
C LEU A 37 7.56 9.94 2.46
N ASN A 38 7.40 8.78 3.09
CA ASN A 38 6.84 8.62 4.44
C ASN A 38 7.93 8.22 5.46
N ALA A 39 9.14 8.80 5.36
CA ALA A 39 10.27 8.44 6.23
C ALA A 39 9.98 8.55 7.73
N GLN A 40 8.99 9.37 8.13
CA GLN A 40 8.51 9.45 9.51
C GLN A 40 7.95 8.12 10.03
N CYS A 41 7.46 7.22 9.16
CA CYS A 41 6.96 5.91 9.60
C CYS A 41 8.04 4.99 10.19
N LEU A 42 9.32 5.34 10.01
CA LEU A 42 10.47 4.58 10.49
C LEU A 42 11.08 5.15 11.79
N ARG A 43 10.62 6.31 12.23
CA ARG A 43 11.18 7.03 13.37
C ARG A 43 10.25 6.94 14.57
N SER A 44 10.79 6.79 15.76
CA SER A 44 10.00 6.71 17.01
C SER A 44 9.20 7.99 17.29
N ASP A 45 9.71 9.16 16.86
CA ASP A 45 9.04 10.46 16.95
C ASP A 45 8.10 10.77 15.76
N GLY A 46 7.98 9.85 14.81
CA GLY A 46 7.15 10.01 13.61
C GLY A 46 5.68 9.63 13.79
N VAL A 47 5.30 9.18 14.97
CA VAL A 47 3.89 8.87 15.29
C VAL A 47 3.12 10.17 15.48
N TRP A 48 2.14 10.41 14.61
CA TRP A 48 1.23 11.54 14.74
C TRP A 48 0.22 11.35 15.89
N ARG A 49 -0.49 10.20 15.90
CA ARG A 49 -1.45 9.81 16.94
C ARG A 49 -1.48 8.31 17.12
N GLN A 50 -1.94 7.87 18.29
CA GLN A 50 -2.27 6.46 18.55
C GLN A 50 -3.77 6.35 18.78
N LEU A 51 -4.46 5.67 17.87
CA LEU A 51 -5.92 5.53 17.87
C LEU A 51 -6.33 4.06 17.95
N THR A 52 -7.43 3.79 18.62
CA THR A 52 -8.14 2.51 18.48
C THR A 52 -8.82 2.43 17.13
N VAL A 53 -9.20 1.23 16.68
CA VAL A 53 -9.96 1.04 15.45
C VAL A 53 -11.28 1.84 15.47
N GLN A 54 -11.95 1.91 16.64
CA GLN A 54 -13.18 2.69 16.77
C GLN A 54 -12.90 4.20 16.61
N GLU A 55 -11.84 4.72 17.24
CA GLU A 55 -11.45 6.14 17.08
C GLU A 55 -11.09 6.47 15.62
N ILE A 56 -10.44 5.54 14.90
CA ILE A 56 -10.18 5.71 13.45
C ILE A 56 -11.49 5.76 12.67
N LEU A 57 -12.41 4.82 12.95
CA LEU A 57 -13.71 4.78 12.28
C LEU A 57 -14.51 6.06 12.52
N ASP A 58 -14.59 6.53 13.77
CA ASP A 58 -15.28 7.78 14.14
C ASP A 58 -14.68 8.99 13.42
N GLU A 59 -13.35 9.03 13.27
CA GLU A 59 -12.65 10.14 12.59
C GLU A 59 -12.96 10.19 11.08
N VAL A 60 -13.05 9.03 10.42
CA VAL A 60 -13.30 8.97 8.97
C VAL A 60 -14.79 8.94 8.61
N MET A 61 -15.67 8.66 9.58
CA MET A 61 -17.12 8.62 9.38
C MET A 61 -17.69 9.94 8.85
N VAL A 62 -17.03 11.05 9.11
CA VAL A 62 -17.42 12.36 8.59
C VAL A 62 -17.36 12.46 7.06
N ASP A 63 -16.66 11.52 6.41
CA ASP A 63 -16.51 11.44 4.96
C ASP A 63 -17.53 10.50 4.30
N ASP A 64 -18.41 9.85 5.08
CA ASP A 64 -19.37 8.84 4.61
C ASP A 64 -20.18 9.31 3.39
N LEU A 65 -20.70 10.54 3.43
CA LEU A 65 -21.45 11.09 2.31
C LEU A 65 -20.65 11.17 1.01
N TYR A 66 -19.35 11.52 1.10
CA TYR A 66 -18.47 11.56 -0.07
C TYR A 66 -18.18 10.16 -0.60
N PHE A 67 -17.97 9.19 0.28
CA PHE A 67 -17.73 7.80 -0.12
C PHE A 67 -18.96 7.21 -0.84
N GLN A 68 -20.15 7.38 -0.29
CA GLN A 68 -21.38 6.92 -0.91
C GLN A 68 -21.63 7.62 -2.25
N ALA A 69 -21.46 8.94 -2.33
CA ALA A 69 -21.73 9.71 -3.55
C ALA A 69 -20.77 9.38 -4.70
N THR A 70 -19.55 8.90 -4.40
CA THR A 70 -18.51 8.68 -5.41
C THR A 70 -18.08 7.22 -5.57
N ASN A 71 -18.69 6.29 -4.82
CA ASN A 71 -18.28 4.89 -4.70
C ASN A 71 -16.81 4.78 -4.21
N GLY A 72 -16.42 5.66 -3.31
CA GLY A 72 -15.10 5.74 -2.69
C GLY A 72 -15.00 4.97 -1.38
N GLY A 73 -14.04 5.34 -0.54
CA GLY A 73 -13.84 4.66 0.74
C GLY A 73 -12.51 4.91 1.42
N ILE A 74 -11.96 3.89 2.03
CA ILE A 74 -10.74 3.96 2.83
C ILE A 74 -9.58 3.30 2.09
N THR A 75 -8.45 4.01 2.06
CA THR A 75 -7.16 3.45 1.66
C THR A 75 -6.28 3.26 2.89
N PHE A 76 -5.81 2.06 3.11
CA PHE A 76 -4.80 1.76 4.12
C PHE A 76 -3.41 1.80 3.48
N GLY A 77 -2.50 2.60 4.07
CA GLY A 77 -1.16 2.80 3.52
C GLY A 77 -0.23 3.47 4.54
N GLY A 78 0.68 4.33 4.06
CA GLY A 78 1.61 5.11 4.87
C GLY A 78 2.97 4.45 5.00
N GLY A 79 3.23 3.66 6.05
CA GLY A 79 4.33 2.71 6.14
C GLY A 79 3.99 1.42 5.39
N GLU A 80 3.94 0.28 6.09
CA GLU A 80 3.42 -0.97 5.55
C GLU A 80 2.12 -1.33 6.29
N PRO A 81 0.95 -1.17 5.67
CA PRO A 81 -0.33 -1.36 6.35
C PRO A 81 -0.58 -2.82 6.75
N LEU A 82 -0.06 -3.79 6.02
CA LEU A 82 -0.27 -5.21 6.33
C LEU A 82 0.41 -5.66 7.62
N LEU A 83 1.30 -4.85 8.22
CA LEU A 83 1.76 -5.04 9.59
C LEU A 83 0.63 -4.86 10.63
N ARG A 84 -0.53 -4.36 10.20
CA ARG A 84 -1.74 -4.09 11.00
C ARG A 84 -2.95 -4.83 10.44
N SER A 85 -2.74 -6.04 9.92
CA SER A 85 -3.80 -6.83 9.29
C SER A 85 -5.01 -7.07 10.21
N ASP A 86 -4.80 -7.36 11.49
CA ASP A 86 -5.88 -7.57 12.45
C ASP A 86 -6.71 -6.30 12.68
N GLU A 87 -6.06 -5.13 12.76
CA GLU A 87 -6.73 -3.84 12.90
C GLU A 87 -7.50 -3.46 11.63
N ILE A 88 -6.95 -3.76 10.44
CA ILE A 88 -7.66 -3.58 9.17
C ILE A 88 -8.92 -4.45 9.13
N VAL A 89 -8.81 -5.72 9.50
CA VAL A 89 -9.97 -6.63 9.54
C VAL A 89 -11.02 -6.16 10.56
N ASP A 90 -10.59 -5.74 11.76
CA ASP A 90 -11.53 -5.20 12.76
C ASP A 90 -12.24 -3.94 12.26
N PHE A 91 -11.53 -3.04 11.57
CA PHE A 91 -12.13 -1.88 10.90
C PHE A 91 -13.14 -2.31 9.83
N CYS A 92 -12.77 -3.24 8.95
CA CYS A 92 -13.62 -3.72 7.87
C CYS A 92 -14.92 -4.38 8.39
N LYS A 93 -14.89 -5.03 9.54
CA LYS A 93 -16.08 -5.63 10.18
C LYS A 93 -17.04 -4.59 10.77
N ARG A 94 -16.59 -3.37 11.03
CA ARG A 94 -17.37 -2.30 11.69
C ARG A 94 -17.82 -1.20 10.74
N ARG A 95 -17.12 -1.03 9.59
CA ARG A 95 -17.42 0.04 8.64
C ARG A 95 -18.79 -0.12 7.96
N PRO A 96 -19.40 0.92 7.43
CA PRO A 96 -20.49 0.81 6.46
C PRO A 96 -20.07 -0.09 5.29
N MET A 97 -20.95 -1.00 4.85
CA MET A 97 -20.61 -2.00 3.83
C MET A 97 -20.40 -1.39 2.44
N GLU A 98 -20.94 -0.22 2.22
CA GLU A 98 -20.84 0.54 0.97
C GLU A 98 -19.44 1.12 0.73
N TRP A 99 -18.63 1.28 1.79
CA TRP A 99 -17.27 1.81 1.65
C TRP A 99 -16.33 0.81 1.01
N ARG A 100 -15.63 1.24 -0.02
CA ARG A 100 -14.56 0.48 -0.64
C ARG A 100 -13.32 0.45 0.25
N ILE A 101 -12.60 -0.65 0.18
CA ILE A 101 -11.32 -0.84 0.90
C ILE A 101 -10.20 -1.01 -0.09
N TYR A 102 -9.23 -0.12 0.00
CA TYR A 102 -8.01 -0.10 -0.79
C TYR A 102 -6.80 -0.34 0.10
N VAL A 103 -5.77 -1.01 -0.43
CA VAL A 103 -4.53 -1.25 0.30
C VAL A 103 -3.34 -0.89 -0.57
N GLU A 104 -2.50 0.05 -0.10
CA GLU A 104 -1.21 0.38 -0.70
C GLU A 104 -0.11 -0.34 0.06
N THR A 105 0.52 -1.35 -0.54
CA THR A 105 1.47 -2.24 0.13
C THR A 105 2.69 -2.53 -0.72
N SER A 106 3.83 -2.77 -0.07
CA SER A 106 5.03 -3.32 -0.70
C SER A 106 5.03 -4.86 -0.76
N LEU A 107 4.07 -5.52 -0.12
CA LEU A 107 3.99 -6.97 0.08
C LEU A 107 5.19 -7.58 0.83
N ASN A 108 6.09 -6.81 1.40
CA ASN A 108 7.22 -7.38 2.17
C ASN A 108 6.80 -7.68 3.62
N VAL A 109 5.86 -8.60 3.77
CA VAL A 109 5.25 -9.04 5.03
C VAL A 109 5.12 -10.56 5.06
N GLU A 110 4.85 -11.11 6.25
CA GLU A 110 4.48 -12.52 6.36
C GLU A 110 3.17 -12.79 5.59
N GLN A 111 3.11 -13.90 4.87
CA GLN A 111 1.98 -14.24 3.98
C GLN A 111 0.64 -14.24 4.71
N TRP A 112 0.57 -14.73 5.95
CA TRP A 112 -0.65 -14.77 6.75
C TRP A 112 -1.30 -13.37 6.91
N ALA A 113 -0.49 -12.30 6.93
CA ALA A 113 -1.01 -10.94 7.05
C ALA A 113 -1.78 -10.51 5.79
N LEU A 114 -1.29 -10.91 4.61
CA LEU A 114 -1.98 -10.73 3.34
C LEU A 114 -3.25 -11.58 3.26
N GLU A 115 -3.15 -12.88 3.59
CA GLU A 115 -4.29 -13.82 3.61
C GLU A 115 -5.43 -13.32 4.51
N THR A 116 -5.08 -12.76 5.67
CA THR A 116 -6.05 -12.27 6.66
C THR A 116 -6.89 -11.11 6.13
N VAL A 117 -6.31 -10.20 5.35
CA VAL A 117 -7.04 -9.02 4.82
C VAL A 117 -7.71 -9.28 3.48
N ALA A 118 -7.25 -10.25 2.71
CA ALA A 118 -7.68 -10.48 1.32
C ALA A 118 -9.21 -10.55 1.13
N PRO A 119 -10.01 -11.16 2.02
CA PRO A 119 -11.47 -11.21 1.88
C PRO A 119 -12.17 -9.85 1.96
N TYR A 120 -11.50 -8.82 2.45
CA TYR A 120 -12.07 -7.50 2.73
C TYR A 120 -11.63 -6.41 1.76
N VAL A 121 -10.62 -6.68 0.91
CA VAL A 121 -10.00 -5.68 0.04
C VAL A 121 -10.69 -5.66 -1.31
N ASP A 122 -11.14 -4.48 -1.73
CA ASP A 122 -11.73 -4.25 -3.04
C ASP A 122 -10.66 -4.04 -4.11
N HIS A 123 -9.51 -3.40 -3.75
CA HIS A 123 -8.40 -3.22 -4.68
C HIS A 123 -7.06 -3.02 -3.98
N TYR A 124 -6.00 -3.58 -4.58
CA TYR A 124 -4.62 -3.45 -4.13
C TYR A 124 -3.81 -2.55 -5.05
N PHE A 125 -3.05 -1.65 -4.48
CA PHE A 125 -1.95 -0.94 -5.13
C PHE A 125 -0.63 -1.50 -4.60
N ILE A 126 0.08 -2.25 -5.42
CA ILE A 126 1.27 -2.97 -5.00
C ILE A 126 2.52 -2.27 -5.52
N ASP A 127 3.28 -1.69 -4.61
CA ASP A 127 4.53 -1.01 -4.89
C ASP A 127 5.68 -2.01 -5.10
N VAL A 128 5.86 -2.54 -6.29
CA VAL A 128 7.00 -3.38 -6.65
C VAL A 128 8.20 -2.50 -6.99
N LYS A 129 9.17 -2.40 -6.08
CA LYS A 129 10.32 -1.50 -6.27
C LYS A 129 11.26 -1.98 -7.38
N ASP A 130 11.53 -3.28 -7.46
CA ASP A 130 12.14 -3.98 -8.59
C ASP A 130 12.04 -5.50 -8.39
N MET A 131 11.94 -6.29 -9.45
CA MET A 131 11.96 -7.75 -9.36
C MET A 131 13.38 -8.32 -9.30
N ASN A 132 14.39 -7.55 -9.71
CA ASN A 132 15.79 -7.91 -9.53
C ASN A 132 16.19 -7.80 -8.03
N PRO A 133 16.60 -8.90 -7.38
CA PRO A 133 16.89 -8.90 -5.94
C PRO A 133 18.03 -7.98 -5.54
N ASP A 134 19.01 -7.75 -6.40
CA ASP A 134 20.16 -6.87 -6.11
C ASP A 134 19.74 -5.40 -6.16
N ILE A 135 18.93 -5.00 -7.15
CA ILE A 135 18.36 -3.65 -7.25
C ILE A 135 17.46 -3.41 -6.05
N TYR A 136 16.53 -4.33 -5.79
CA TYR A 136 15.59 -4.24 -4.68
C TYR A 136 16.33 -4.05 -3.35
N ARG A 137 17.36 -4.88 -3.06
CA ARG A 137 18.14 -4.81 -1.83
C ARG A 137 18.94 -3.50 -1.71
N ARG A 138 19.55 -3.02 -2.79
CA ARG A 138 20.25 -1.74 -2.79
C ARG A 138 19.33 -0.58 -2.43
N TYR A 139 18.09 -0.60 -2.92
CA TYR A 139 17.13 0.47 -2.71
C TYR A 139 16.40 0.37 -1.35
N THR A 140 15.99 -0.82 -0.94
CA THR A 140 15.15 -1.05 0.26
C THR A 140 15.91 -1.51 1.49
N SER A 141 17.17 -1.97 1.33
CA SER A 141 18.01 -2.62 2.35
C SER A 141 17.51 -4.01 2.81
N ILE A 142 16.54 -4.60 2.12
CA ILE A 142 15.92 -5.91 2.41
C ILE A 142 15.85 -6.70 1.10
N ASP A 143 15.79 -8.03 1.15
CA ASP A 143 15.55 -8.86 -0.03
C ASP A 143 14.06 -8.87 -0.44
N ASN A 144 13.79 -9.30 -1.68
CA ASN A 144 12.44 -9.33 -2.24
C ASN A 144 11.78 -10.72 -2.23
N SER A 145 12.34 -11.71 -1.54
CA SER A 145 11.81 -13.09 -1.55
C SER A 145 10.34 -13.15 -1.12
N ARG A 146 10.01 -12.48 0.01
CA ARG A 146 8.63 -12.40 0.50
C ARG A 146 7.70 -11.70 -0.49
N VAL A 147 8.17 -10.65 -1.14
CA VAL A 147 7.37 -9.95 -2.16
C VAL A 147 7.03 -10.90 -3.31
N VAL A 148 8.00 -11.67 -3.79
CA VAL A 148 7.81 -12.65 -4.86
C VAL A 148 6.87 -13.78 -4.44
N GLU A 149 6.99 -14.27 -3.20
CA GLU A 149 6.08 -15.28 -2.64
C GLU A 149 4.66 -14.75 -2.54
N ASN A 150 4.47 -13.56 -1.99
CA ASN A 150 3.16 -12.92 -1.84
C ASN A 150 2.52 -12.54 -3.17
N LEU A 151 3.31 -12.14 -4.18
CA LEU A 151 2.82 -11.92 -5.55
C LEU A 151 2.28 -13.21 -6.19
N ARG A 152 2.98 -14.34 -6.00
CA ARG A 152 2.48 -15.64 -6.47
C ARG A 152 1.20 -16.04 -5.77
N TRP A 153 1.17 -15.86 -4.44
CA TRP A 153 -0.04 -16.14 -3.68
C TRP A 153 -1.24 -15.31 -4.17
N LEU A 154 -1.05 -14.01 -4.42
CA LEU A 154 -2.09 -13.14 -4.99
C LEU A 154 -2.56 -13.64 -6.37
N ALA A 155 -1.62 -14.01 -7.23
CA ALA A 155 -1.94 -14.53 -8.56
C ALA A 155 -2.81 -15.80 -8.53
N ASP A 156 -2.64 -16.63 -7.50
CA ASP A 156 -3.37 -17.88 -7.35
C ASP A 156 -4.71 -17.74 -6.60
N HIS A 157 -4.91 -16.66 -5.79
CA HIS A 157 -6.02 -16.59 -4.83
C HIS A 157 -6.89 -15.35 -4.94
N VAL A 158 -6.46 -14.31 -5.66
CA VAL A 158 -7.17 -13.04 -5.79
C VAL A 158 -7.49 -12.76 -7.26
N ASP A 159 -8.66 -12.19 -7.52
CA ASP A 159 -8.98 -11.68 -8.84
C ASP A 159 -8.00 -10.55 -9.21
N LEU A 160 -7.20 -10.75 -10.25
CA LEU A 160 -6.15 -9.82 -10.65
C LEU A 160 -6.68 -8.50 -11.24
N GLU A 161 -7.97 -8.40 -11.57
CA GLU A 161 -8.62 -7.12 -11.90
C GLU A 161 -8.66 -6.17 -10.68
N LYS A 162 -8.47 -6.71 -9.47
CA LYS A 162 -8.38 -5.94 -8.23
C LYS A 162 -6.94 -5.56 -7.85
N VAL A 163 -5.99 -5.68 -8.76
CA VAL A 163 -4.58 -5.45 -8.44
C VAL A 163 -3.93 -4.57 -9.48
N THR A 164 -3.51 -3.38 -9.05
CA THR A 164 -2.63 -2.50 -9.82
C THR A 164 -1.19 -2.65 -9.32
N ILE A 165 -0.28 -3.01 -10.19
CA ILE A 165 1.16 -3.05 -9.90
C ILE A 165 1.77 -1.68 -10.21
N ARG A 166 2.30 -1.03 -9.19
CA ARG A 166 3.09 0.19 -9.33
C ARG A 166 4.56 -0.14 -9.54
N LEU A 167 5.09 0.22 -10.71
CA LEU A 167 6.49 0.01 -11.11
C LEU A 167 7.18 1.36 -11.29
N PRO A 168 7.90 1.86 -10.27
CA PRO A 168 8.61 3.12 -10.38
C PRO A 168 9.93 2.98 -11.14
N HIS A 169 10.24 3.96 -12.00
CA HIS A 169 11.62 4.27 -12.33
C HIS A 169 12.24 5.01 -11.15
N ILE A 170 13.26 4.42 -10.54
CA ILE A 170 13.91 4.94 -9.34
C ILE A 170 15.30 5.46 -9.75
N PRO A 171 15.49 6.78 -9.82
CA PRO A 171 16.79 7.36 -10.19
C PRO A 171 17.94 6.76 -9.37
N ASP A 172 19.09 6.52 -10.00
CA ASP A 172 20.32 5.91 -9.43
C ASP A 172 20.19 4.42 -9.05
N TYR A 173 19.00 3.81 -9.12
CA TYR A 173 18.81 2.41 -8.70
C TYR A 173 18.41 1.48 -9.84
N ASN A 174 17.43 1.82 -10.65
CA ASN A 174 17.02 1.02 -11.79
C ASN A 174 16.94 1.85 -13.08
N THR A 175 16.85 1.16 -14.19
CA THR A 175 16.73 1.74 -15.54
C THR A 175 15.38 1.34 -16.15
N GLN A 176 15.00 1.99 -17.25
CA GLN A 176 13.82 1.58 -18.04
C GLN A 176 13.91 0.12 -18.50
N ALA A 177 15.13 -0.38 -18.78
CA ALA A 177 15.34 -1.78 -19.16
C ALA A 177 15.10 -2.73 -17.97
N ASP A 178 15.42 -2.32 -16.73
CA ASP A 178 15.16 -3.11 -15.54
C ASP A 178 13.67 -3.12 -15.20
N MET A 179 12.98 -1.99 -15.34
CA MET A 179 11.52 -1.93 -15.23
C MET A 179 10.83 -2.84 -16.25
N ALA A 180 11.28 -2.84 -17.51
CA ALA A 180 10.73 -3.72 -18.54
C ALA A 180 10.94 -5.20 -18.22
N LYS A 181 12.08 -5.59 -17.63
CA LYS A 181 12.32 -6.95 -17.15
C LYS A 181 11.39 -7.31 -15.97
N SER A 182 11.25 -6.40 -15.00
CA SER A 182 10.36 -6.58 -13.87
C SER A 182 8.91 -6.74 -14.33
N ARG A 183 8.44 -5.87 -15.24
CA ARG A 183 7.12 -5.96 -15.85
C ARG A 183 6.89 -7.32 -16.53
N LYS A 184 7.83 -7.78 -17.36
CA LYS A 184 7.72 -9.07 -18.03
C LYS A 184 7.60 -10.26 -17.06
N GLN A 185 8.30 -10.21 -15.92
CA GLN A 185 8.19 -11.24 -14.88
C GLN A 185 6.81 -11.22 -14.21
N LEU A 186 6.24 -10.04 -13.96
CA LEU A 186 4.92 -9.86 -13.37
C LEU A 186 3.80 -10.23 -14.34
N GLU A 187 3.93 -9.90 -15.64
CA GLU A 187 3.03 -10.36 -16.70
C GLU A 187 3.02 -11.89 -16.81
N ALA A 188 4.18 -12.55 -16.64
CA ALA A 188 4.26 -14.01 -16.61
C ALA A 188 3.59 -14.65 -15.37
N MET A 189 3.33 -13.87 -14.31
CA MET A 189 2.52 -14.26 -13.14
C MET A 189 1.02 -13.97 -13.35
N GLY A 190 0.63 -13.31 -14.45
CA GLY A 190 -0.76 -13.00 -14.78
C GLY A 190 -1.20 -11.57 -14.51
N PHE A 191 -0.36 -10.71 -13.94
CA PHE A 191 -0.73 -9.32 -13.70
C PHE A 191 -0.82 -8.54 -15.01
N THR A 192 -1.86 -7.71 -15.16
CA THR A 192 -2.15 -6.98 -16.40
C THR A 192 -2.27 -5.48 -16.21
N ASP A 193 -2.60 -5.02 -15.00
CA ASP A 193 -2.75 -3.60 -14.70
C ASP A 193 -1.46 -3.05 -14.07
N PHE A 194 -0.85 -2.06 -14.74
CA PHE A 194 0.44 -1.47 -14.37
C PHE A 194 0.40 0.04 -14.38
N ASP A 195 0.79 0.64 -13.25
CA ASP A 195 1.09 2.05 -13.12
C ASP A 195 2.62 2.23 -13.11
N CYS A 196 3.15 2.72 -14.24
CA CYS A 196 4.59 2.96 -14.42
C CYS A 196 4.87 4.47 -14.38
N PHE A 197 5.73 4.91 -13.49
CA PHE A 197 6.00 6.33 -13.27
C PHE A 197 7.46 6.60 -12.87
N ASP A 198 7.89 7.85 -13.04
CA ASP A 198 9.17 8.32 -12.50
C ASP A 198 9.02 8.67 -11.02
N TYR A 199 9.91 8.12 -10.20
CA TYR A 199 9.86 8.33 -8.74
C TYR A 199 10.35 9.74 -8.40
N ILE A 200 9.54 10.48 -7.65
CA ILE A 200 9.90 11.81 -7.18
C ILE A 200 10.96 11.69 -6.08
N THR A 201 12.13 12.27 -6.31
CA THR A 201 13.19 12.28 -5.30
C THR A 201 12.92 13.34 -4.23
N PRO A 202 13.46 13.20 -3.01
CA PRO A 202 13.31 14.20 -1.95
C PRO A 202 13.87 15.59 -2.31
N HIS A 203 14.73 15.71 -3.33
CA HIS A 203 15.24 16.97 -3.85
C HIS A 203 14.25 17.68 -4.77
N GLU A 204 13.35 16.94 -5.42
CA GLU A 204 12.32 17.46 -6.34
C GLU A 204 11.00 17.76 -5.63
N ALA A 205 10.78 17.19 -4.46
CA ALA A 205 9.57 17.36 -3.64
C ALA A 205 9.58 18.63 -2.74
N ARG A 206 10.56 19.54 -2.96
CA ARG A 206 10.69 20.81 -2.19
C ARG A 206 10.19 22.00 -2.95
#